data_1a96740a11c385f0861c1fe5ee4ba717
#
_entry.id   1a96740a11c385f0861c1fe5ee4ba717
#
_cell.length_a   1.000
_cell.length_b   1.000
_cell.length_c   1.000
_cell.angle_alpha   90.00
_cell.angle_beta   90.00
_cell.angle_gamma   90.00
#
_symmetry.space_group_name_H-M   'P 1'
#
loop_
_entity.id
_entity.type
_entity.pdbx_description
1 polymer ?
#
loop_
_entity_poly.entity_id
_entity_poly.type
_entity_poly.pdbx_seq_one_letter_code
_entity_poly.pdbx_strand_id
1 'polypeptide(L)'
;MTEFFDEVDCNDKILGKISREAAHSKGLRHRAVHIFIRSENNRWLIQKRSAIKDIDPLLWTTSCSGHVDAGEEYVDAAVRECKEELGINISATQLVEILRCSPCKETGMEFVRIYFLERSIKDIRPSKDEVLEAKAKTISEIYHQISLKRDTFSSSFLHFFWLISAKLSRL
;
A
#
# COMPACT_ATOMS: atom_id res chain seq x y z
N MET A 1 5.47 -8.64 18.35
CA MET A 1 4.75 -9.89 18.03
C MET A 1 5.22 -10.36 16.67
N THR A 2 5.30 -11.68 16.43
CA THR A 2 5.66 -12.20 15.10
C THR A 2 4.42 -12.17 14.22
N GLU A 3 4.49 -11.46 13.10
CA GLU A 3 3.44 -11.43 12.08
C GLU A 3 3.45 -12.73 11.26
N PHE A 4 2.26 -13.19 10.90
CA PHE A 4 2.07 -14.39 10.08
C PHE A 4 1.17 -14.11 8.92
N PHE A 5 1.55 -14.60 7.74
CA PHE A 5 0.82 -14.47 6.49
C PHE A 5 0.36 -15.83 5.98
N ASP A 6 -0.57 -15.83 5.03
CA ASP A 6 -0.86 -17.01 4.23
C ASP A 6 0.14 -17.10 3.07
N GLU A 7 0.90 -18.22 3.00
CA GLU A 7 1.60 -18.61 1.78
C GLU A 7 0.60 -19.01 0.72
N VAL A 8 0.78 -18.53 -0.51
CA VAL A 8 -0.15 -18.81 -1.60
C VAL A 8 0.55 -19.39 -2.84
N ASP A 9 -0.19 -20.13 -3.66
CA ASP A 9 0.29 -20.63 -4.95
C ASP A 9 0.24 -19.54 -6.03
N CYS A 10 0.55 -19.92 -7.28
CA CYS A 10 0.52 -18.99 -8.41
C CYS A 10 -0.89 -18.50 -8.81
N ASN A 11 -1.94 -19.05 -8.22
CA ASN A 11 -3.34 -18.68 -8.43
C ASN A 11 -3.97 -17.99 -7.21
N ASP A 12 -3.14 -17.51 -6.25
CA ASP A 12 -3.59 -16.90 -4.99
C ASP A 12 -4.37 -17.86 -4.06
N LYS A 13 -4.10 -19.16 -4.17
CA LYS A 13 -4.72 -20.17 -3.31
C LYS A 13 -3.82 -20.47 -2.11
N ILE A 14 -4.40 -20.49 -0.91
CA ILE A 14 -3.68 -20.71 0.34
C ILE A 14 -3.05 -22.11 0.35
N LEU A 15 -1.75 -22.16 0.64
CA LEU A 15 -0.95 -23.37 0.84
C LEU A 15 -0.70 -23.65 2.32
N GLY A 16 -0.54 -22.61 3.14
CA GLY A 16 -0.28 -22.73 4.56
C GLY A 16 0.06 -21.39 5.19
N LYS A 17 0.40 -21.42 6.48
CA LYS A 17 0.76 -20.24 7.27
C LYS A 17 2.27 -20.11 7.36
N ILE A 18 2.81 -18.92 7.13
CA ILE A 18 4.24 -18.59 7.18
C ILE A 18 4.50 -17.35 8.03
N SER A 19 5.68 -17.25 8.64
CA SER A 19 6.09 -16.01 9.30
C SER A 19 6.49 -14.95 8.28
N ARG A 20 6.33 -13.67 8.65
CA ARG A 20 6.82 -12.52 7.87
C ARG A 20 8.29 -12.70 7.44
N GLU A 21 9.15 -13.11 8.38
CA GLU A 21 10.57 -13.35 8.12
C GLU A 21 10.77 -14.41 7.04
N ALA A 22 10.06 -15.54 7.10
CA ALA A 22 10.14 -16.60 6.10
C ALA A 22 9.62 -16.14 4.74
N ALA A 23 8.52 -15.37 4.71
CA ALA A 23 7.94 -14.83 3.49
C ALA A 23 8.97 -13.99 2.72
N HIS A 24 9.58 -13.03 3.38
CA HIS A 24 10.52 -12.10 2.73
C HIS A 24 11.89 -12.72 2.47
N SER A 25 12.48 -13.46 3.43
CA SER A 25 13.82 -14.05 3.26
C SER A 25 13.90 -15.12 2.17
N LYS A 26 12.80 -15.86 1.95
CA LYS A 26 12.72 -16.92 0.94
C LYS A 26 12.00 -16.48 -0.35
N GLY A 27 11.47 -15.26 -0.40
CA GLY A 27 10.69 -14.76 -1.53
C GLY A 27 9.43 -15.59 -1.79
N LEU A 28 8.74 -16.01 -0.73
CA LEU A 28 7.51 -16.78 -0.83
C LEU A 28 6.34 -15.87 -1.20
N ARG A 29 5.40 -16.40 -2.00
CA ARG A 29 4.22 -15.64 -2.39
C ARG A 29 3.28 -15.49 -1.21
N HIS A 30 2.87 -14.26 -0.97
CA HIS A 30 1.93 -13.88 0.06
C HIS A 30 1.08 -12.71 -0.43
N ARG A 31 0.29 -12.09 0.44
CA ARG A 31 -0.74 -11.13 0.07
C ARG A 31 -0.48 -9.77 0.69
N ALA A 32 -0.76 -8.70 -0.08
CA ALA A 32 -0.69 -7.33 0.40
C ALA A 32 -1.81 -6.46 -0.17
N VAL A 33 -2.04 -5.32 0.47
CA VAL A 33 -2.98 -4.30 0.04
C VAL A 33 -2.28 -2.96 -0.10
N HIS A 34 -2.70 -2.18 -1.09
CA HIS A 34 -2.33 -0.79 -1.23
C HIS A 34 -3.58 0.07 -1.40
N ILE A 35 -3.61 1.21 -0.74
CA ILE A 35 -4.72 2.13 -0.78
C ILE A 35 -4.24 3.47 -1.34
N PHE A 36 -4.96 3.98 -2.35
CA PHE A 36 -4.80 5.33 -2.87
C PHE A 36 -5.95 6.19 -2.36
N ILE A 37 -5.63 7.19 -1.56
CA ILE A 37 -6.60 8.11 -0.97
C ILE A 37 -6.61 9.42 -1.76
N ARG A 38 -7.79 9.79 -2.28
CA ARG A 38 -8.02 11.10 -2.86
C ARG A 38 -8.64 12.02 -1.80
N SER A 39 -8.03 13.17 -1.64
CA SER A 39 -8.50 14.25 -0.80
C SER A 39 -9.13 15.37 -1.64
N GLU A 40 -9.50 16.47 -1.00
CA GLU A 40 -10.10 17.63 -1.62
C GLU A 40 -9.20 18.19 -2.74
N ASN A 41 -9.81 18.87 -3.72
CA ASN A 41 -9.12 19.47 -4.86
C ASN A 41 -8.31 18.49 -5.72
N ASN A 42 -8.80 17.25 -5.82
CA ASN A 42 -8.17 16.19 -6.60
C ASN A 42 -6.70 15.93 -6.23
N ARG A 43 -6.39 15.99 -4.94
CA ARG A 43 -5.05 15.71 -4.42
C ARG A 43 -4.99 14.29 -3.86
N TRP A 44 -3.91 13.62 -4.15
CA TRP A 44 -3.65 12.24 -3.75
C TRP A 44 -2.67 12.22 -2.59
N LEU A 45 -3.04 11.50 -1.54
CA LEU A 45 -2.14 11.31 -0.41
C LEU A 45 -1.03 10.33 -0.81
N ILE A 46 0.21 10.71 -0.58
CA ILE A 46 1.36 9.82 -0.56
C ILE A 46 2.01 9.90 0.80
N GLN A 47 2.55 8.78 1.28
CA GLN A 47 3.27 8.76 2.55
C GLN A 47 4.74 8.45 2.36
N LYS A 48 5.55 8.98 3.26
CA LYS A 48 6.95 8.64 3.41
C LYS A 48 7.08 7.69 4.59
N ARG A 49 7.63 6.51 4.35
CA ARG A 49 7.76 5.46 5.37
C ARG A 49 8.67 5.91 6.51
N SER A 50 8.38 5.46 7.71
CA SER A 50 9.22 5.71 8.88
C SER A 50 10.62 5.12 8.70
N ALA A 51 11.61 5.73 9.36
CA ALA A 51 13.01 5.28 9.34
C ALA A 51 13.23 3.92 10.02
N ILE A 52 12.30 3.48 10.85
CA ILE A 52 12.40 2.20 11.58
C ILE A 52 11.80 1.02 10.82
N LYS A 53 11.22 1.26 9.63
CA LYS A 53 10.68 0.18 8.79
C LYS A 53 11.83 -0.64 8.21
N ASP A 54 11.68 -1.96 8.19
CA ASP A 54 12.66 -2.92 7.68
C ASP A 54 12.75 -2.95 6.13
N ILE A 55 11.63 -2.64 5.45
CA ILE A 55 11.54 -2.59 4.00
C ILE A 55 11.29 -1.15 3.56
N ASP A 56 12.09 -0.66 2.60
CA ASP A 56 11.95 0.67 1.99
C ASP A 56 11.87 1.83 3.00
N PRO A 57 12.69 1.89 4.08
CA PRO A 57 12.67 3.01 5.02
C PRO A 57 12.93 4.32 4.28
N LEU A 58 12.24 5.39 4.72
CA LEU A 58 12.37 6.75 4.17
C LEU A 58 11.96 6.91 2.70
N LEU A 59 11.37 5.92 2.06
CA LEU A 59 10.85 6.04 0.70
C LEU A 59 9.39 6.50 0.69
N TRP A 60 9.02 7.21 -0.38
CA TRP A 60 7.63 7.55 -0.68
C TRP A 60 6.89 6.33 -1.23
N THR A 61 5.67 6.12 -0.76
CA THR A 61 4.80 5.02 -1.17
C THR A 61 3.35 5.48 -1.31
N THR A 62 2.43 4.54 -1.50
CA THR A 62 0.98 4.79 -1.57
C THR A 62 0.45 5.47 -0.31
N SER A 63 -0.82 5.80 -0.26
CA SER A 63 -1.40 6.48 0.91
C SER A 63 -1.35 5.62 2.16
N CYS A 64 -1.55 4.31 2.00
CA CYS A 64 -1.50 3.30 3.04
C CYS A 64 -1.21 1.95 2.39
N SER A 65 -0.52 1.05 3.09
CA SER A 65 -0.24 -0.29 2.58
C SER A 65 0.17 -1.24 3.70
N GLY A 66 -0.18 -2.51 3.55
CA GLY A 66 0.25 -3.53 4.48
C GLY A 66 0.00 -4.94 3.98
N HIS A 67 0.49 -5.91 4.71
CA HIS A 67 0.28 -7.32 4.41
C HIS A 67 -1.11 -7.77 4.88
N VAL A 68 -1.59 -8.83 4.25
CA VAL A 68 -2.80 -9.53 4.69
C VAL A 68 -2.39 -10.59 5.69
N ASP A 69 -2.90 -10.52 6.90
CA ASP A 69 -2.60 -11.49 7.94
C ASP A 69 -3.15 -12.88 7.61
N ALA A 70 -2.58 -13.92 8.19
CA ALA A 70 -3.02 -15.29 7.96
C ALA A 70 -4.49 -15.47 8.34
N GLY A 71 -5.31 -15.86 7.36
CA GLY A 71 -6.76 -16.01 7.49
C GLY A 71 -7.58 -14.73 7.38
N GLU A 72 -6.94 -13.59 7.06
CA GLU A 72 -7.61 -12.32 6.82
C GLU A 72 -8.02 -12.17 5.34
N GLU A 73 -9.11 -11.47 5.09
CA GLU A 73 -9.49 -11.08 3.73
C GLU A 73 -8.82 -9.77 3.32
N TYR A 74 -8.54 -9.59 2.03
CA TYR A 74 -7.87 -8.38 1.52
C TYR A 74 -8.55 -7.07 1.93
N VAL A 75 -9.88 -7.02 1.90
CA VAL A 75 -10.61 -5.80 2.23
C VAL A 75 -10.53 -5.48 3.73
N ASP A 76 -10.49 -6.52 4.57
CA ASP A 76 -10.36 -6.35 6.03
C ASP A 76 -8.97 -5.87 6.39
N ALA A 77 -7.92 -6.41 5.74
CA ALA A 77 -6.56 -5.89 5.84
C ALA A 77 -6.50 -4.40 5.45
N ALA A 78 -7.12 -4.00 4.34
CA ALA A 78 -7.14 -2.60 3.93
C ALA A 78 -7.84 -1.68 4.95
N VAL A 79 -8.91 -2.14 5.59
CA VAL A 79 -9.59 -1.41 6.68
C VAL A 79 -8.70 -1.30 7.91
N ARG A 80 -8.06 -2.40 8.33
CA ARG A 80 -7.14 -2.45 9.47
C ARG A 80 -5.97 -1.51 9.26
N GLU A 81 -5.29 -1.58 8.11
CA GLU A 81 -4.14 -0.75 7.79
C GLU A 81 -4.47 0.74 7.76
N CYS A 82 -5.63 1.13 7.21
CA CYS A 82 -6.09 2.52 7.27
C CYS A 82 -6.21 3.03 8.71
N LYS A 83 -6.62 2.19 9.64
CA LYS A 83 -6.70 2.54 11.06
C LYS A 83 -5.33 2.60 11.71
N GLU A 84 -4.46 1.63 11.45
CA GLU A 84 -3.13 1.49 12.07
C GLU A 84 -2.16 2.56 11.57
N GLU A 85 -2.03 2.73 10.25
CA GLU A 85 -1.10 3.69 9.65
C GLU A 85 -1.59 5.14 9.68
N LEU A 86 -2.90 5.36 9.41
CA LEU A 86 -3.45 6.70 9.18
C LEU A 86 -4.44 7.17 10.25
N GLY A 87 -4.78 6.32 11.22
CA GLY A 87 -5.70 6.66 12.31
C GLY A 87 -7.15 6.92 11.85
N ILE A 88 -7.54 6.44 10.66
CA ILE A 88 -8.90 6.63 10.13
C ILE A 88 -9.74 5.36 10.27
N ASN A 89 -10.98 5.53 10.72
CA ASN A 89 -11.96 4.45 10.75
C ASN A 89 -12.81 4.51 9.48
N ILE A 90 -12.81 3.42 8.74
CA ILE A 90 -13.59 3.24 7.51
C ILE A 90 -14.31 1.89 7.54
N SER A 91 -15.32 1.74 6.71
CA SER A 91 -15.94 0.44 6.42
C SER A 91 -15.47 -0.10 5.07
N ALA A 92 -15.53 -1.41 4.90
CA ALA A 92 -15.18 -2.07 3.63
C ALA A 92 -15.96 -1.51 2.42
N THR A 93 -17.19 -1.04 2.63
CA THR A 93 -18.05 -0.47 1.59
C THR A 93 -17.57 0.89 1.05
N GLN A 94 -16.64 1.55 1.74
CA GLN A 94 -16.04 2.81 1.29
C GLN A 94 -14.82 2.58 0.36
N LEU A 95 -14.30 1.36 0.33
CA LEU A 95 -13.17 0.97 -0.50
C LEU A 95 -13.65 0.48 -1.87
N VAL A 96 -13.05 1.00 -2.92
CA VAL A 96 -13.29 0.56 -4.31
C VAL A 96 -12.04 -0.15 -4.81
N GLU A 97 -12.13 -1.46 -5.05
CA GLU A 97 -11.02 -2.19 -5.67
C GLU A 97 -10.81 -1.71 -7.12
N ILE A 98 -9.61 -1.24 -7.44
CA ILE A 98 -9.30 -0.65 -8.74
C ILE A 98 -8.32 -1.47 -9.58
N LEU A 99 -7.50 -2.32 -8.94
CA LEU A 99 -6.53 -3.17 -9.63
C LEU A 99 -6.17 -4.39 -8.79
N ARG A 100 -5.85 -5.49 -9.47
CA ARG A 100 -5.18 -6.68 -8.92
C ARG A 100 -3.87 -6.87 -9.62
N CYS A 101 -2.80 -7.05 -8.88
CA CYS A 101 -1.46 -7.32 -9.40
C CYS A 101 -1.02 -8.72 -9.00
N SER A 102 -0.45 -9.43 -9.96
CA SER A 102 0.24 -10.70 -9.72
C SER A 102 1.61 -10.44 -9.11
N PRO A 103 2.18 -11.41 -8.37
CA PRO A 103 3.49 -11.29 -7.77
C PRO A 103 4.58 -11.01 -8.81
N CYS A 104 5.43 -10.05 -8.50
CA CYS A 104 6.61 -9.72 -9.29
C CYS A 104 7.72 -9.23 -8.36
N LYS A 105 8.90 -8.98 -8.91
CA LYS A 105 10.05 -8.49 -8.14
C LYS A 105 9.77 -7.13 -7.50
N GLU A 106 9.08 -6.25 -8.22
CA GLU A 106 8.75 -4.90 -7.77
C GLU A 106 7.79 -4.89 -6.58
N THR A 107 6.97 -5.92 -6.44
CA THR A 107 6.01 -6.10 -5.34
C THR A 107 6.53 -7.01 -4.22
N GLY A 108 7.80 -7.46 -4.25
CA GLY A 108 8.31 -8.38 -3.23
C GLY A 108 7.67 -9.77 -3.26
N MET A 109 7.20 -10.23 -4.42
CA MET A 109 6.48 -11.49 -4.62
C MET A 109 5.06 -11.52 -4.00
N GLU A 110 4.44 -10.37 -3.84
CA GLU A 110 3.10 -10.22 -3.30
C GLU A 110 2.01 -10.25 -4.38
N PHE A 111 0.91 -10.96 -4.10
CA PHE A 111 -0.37 -10.70 -4.72
C PHE A 111 -0.94 -9.43 -4.10
N VAL A 112 -1.16 -8.41 -4.90
CA VAL A 112 -1.59 -7.11 -4.39
C VAL A 112 -2.98 -6.76 -4.89
N ARG A 113 -3.86 -6.33 -3.97
CA ARG A 113 -5.09 -5.63 -4.32
C ARG A 113 -4.96 -4.15 -4.01
N ILE A 114 -5.31 -3.33 -5.01
CA ILE A 114 -5.23 -1.88 -4.90
C ILE A 114 -6.63 -1.31 -4.76
N TYR A 115 -6.81 -0.55 -3.70
CA TYR A 115 -8.08 0.11 -3.38
C TYR A 115 -7.98 1.62 -3.55
N PHE A 116 -9.09 2.21 -3.93
CA PHE A 116 -9.34 3.64 -3.92
C PHE A 116 -10.24 4.00 -2.74
N LEU A 117 -9.93 5.12 -2.09
CA LEU A 117 -10.72 5.72 -1.01
C LEU A 117 -10.80 7.23 -1.21
N GLU A 118 -11.99 7.80 -1.04
CA GLU A 118 -12.16 9.25 -0.96
C GLU A 118 -12.27 9.67 0.51
N ARG A 119 -11.34 10.53 0.96
CA ARG A 119 -11.28 10.95 2.36
C ARG A 119 -10.60 12.31 2.52
N SER A 120 -11.16 13.15 3.40
CA SER A 120 -10.50 14.41 3.76
C SER A 120 -9.16 14.17 4.45
N ILE A 121 -8.13 14.90 4.03
CA ILE A 121 -6.81 14.86 4.67
C ILE A 121 -6.85 15.32 6.13
N LYS A 122 -7.84 16.14 6.50
CA LYS A 122 -8.04 16.64 7.87
C LYS A 122 -8.37 15.54 8.87
N ASP A 123 -8.89 14.42 8.38
CA ASP A 123 -9.26 13.26 9.21
C ASP A 123 -8.06 12.34 9.50
N ILE A 124 -6.93 12.55 8.82
CA ILE A 124 -5.78 11.66 8.84
C ILE A 124 -4.87 11.99 10.02
N ARG A 125 -4.54 10.98 10.79
CA ARG A 125 -3.65 11.04 11.96
C ARG A 125 -2.58 9.94 11.85
N PRO A 126 -1.51 10.16 11.05
CA PRO A 126 -0.51 9.13 10.79
C PRO A 126 0.16 8.64 12.07
N SER A 127 0.33 7.34 12.19
CA SER A 127 1.17 6.72 13.21
C SER A 127 2.63 7.07 12.96
N LYS A 128 3.32 7.62 13.96
CA LYS A 128 4.72 8.02 13.84
C LYS A 128 5.67 6.84 13.66
N ASP A 129 5.27 5.67 14.12
CA ASP A 129 6.05 4.45 13.98
C ASP A 129 5.98 3.91 12.54
N GLU A 130 4.88 4.21 11.82
CA GLU A 130 4.64 3.75 10.46
C GLU A 130 5.00 4.81 9.40
N VAL A 131 4.66 6.06 9.66
CA VAL A 131 4.67 7.15 8.68
C VAL A 131 5.48 8.33 9.18
N LEU A 132 6.60 8.62 8.50
CA LEU A 132 7.41 9.80 8.79
C LEU A 132 6.73 11.09 8.34
N GLU A 133 6.11 11.06 7.17
CA GLU A 133 5.49 12.23 6.53
C GLU A 133 4.36 11.79 5.59
N ALA A 134 3.27 12.53 5.56
CA ALA A 134 2.18 12.34 4.60
C ALA A 134 1.89 13.66 3.87
N LYS A 135 1.79 13.62 2.54
CA LYS A 135 1.57 14.79 1.68
C LYS A 135 0.48 14.53 0.66
N ALA A 136 -0.40 15.51 0.50
CA ALA A 136 -1.37 15.51 -0.59
C ALA A 136 -0.79 16.23 -1.82
N LYS A 137 -0.76 15.55 -2.96
CA LYS A 137 -0.18 16.02 -4.23
C LYS A 137 -1.12 15.77 -5.40
N THR A 138 -1.05 16.60 -6.41
CA THR A 138 -1.68 16.28 -7.70
C THR A 138 -0.89 15.20 -8.42
N ILE A 139 -1.52 14.52 -9.37
CA ILE A 139 -0.85 13.52 -10.22
C ILE A 139 0.36 14.13 -10.94
N SER A 140 0.24 15.38 -11.44
CA SER A 140 1.35 16.08 -12.10
C SER A 140 2.52 16.36 -11.15
N GLU A 141 2.25 16.75 -9.90
CA GLU A 141 3.29 16.96 -8.88
C GLU A 141 4.01 15.64 -8.53
N ILE A 142 3.29 14.52 -8.51
CA ILE A 142 3.88 13.20 -8.30
C ILE A 142 4.78 12.82 -9.47
N TYR A 143 4.31 12.96 -10.72
CA TYR A 143 5.13 12.73 -11.91
C TYR A 143 6.40 13.57 -11.93
N HIS A 144 6.27 14.85 -11.61
CA HIS A 144 7.41 15.77 -11.55
C HIS A 144 8.43 15.33 -10.48
N GLN A 145 7.96 14.94 -9.28
CA GLN A 145 8.84 14.44 -8.23
C GLN A 145 9.55 13.15 -8.65
N ILE A 146 8.84 12.21 -9.28
CA ILE A 146 9.43 10.96 -9.80
C ILE A 146 10.50 11.27 -10.86
N SER A 147 10.26 12.21 -11.76
CA SER A 147 11.22 12.58 -12.80
C SER A 147 12.52 13.15 -12.26
N LEU A 148 12.46 13.84 -11.11
CA LEU A 148 13.63 14.46 -10.47
C LEU A 148 14.37 13.52 -9.51
N LYS A 149 13.62 12.68 -8.78
CA LYS A 149 14.15 11.86 -7.66
C LYS A 149 13.46 10.51 -7.59
N ARG A 150 13.58 9.72 -8.65
CA ARG A 150 12.94 8.40 -8.76
C ARG A 150 13.31 7.44 -7.62
N ASP A 151 14.56 7.51 -7.17
CA ASP A 151 15.15 6.71 -6.10
C ASP A 151 14.58 7.00 -4.71
N THR A 152 13.81 8.06 -4.56
CA THR A 152 13.10 8.37 -3.31
C THR A 152 11.73 7.70 -3.19
N PHE A 153 11.33 6.90 -4.18
CA PHE A 153 10.07 6.16 -4.19
C PHE A 153 10.30 4.66 -4.13
N SER A 154 9.42 3.94 -3.43
CA SER A 154 9.47 2.48 -3.40
C SER A 154 9.22 1.87 -4.79
N SER A 155 9.81 0.70 -5.04
CA SER A 155 9.63 0.00 -6.32
C SER A 155 8.16 -0.36 -6.56
N SER A 156 7.46 -0.79 -5.53
CA SER A 156 6.04 -1.11 -5.58
C SER A 156 5.18 0.12 -5.94
N PHE A 157 5.45 1.29 -5.31
CA PHE A 157 4.76 2.52 -5.66
C PHE A 157 4.95 2.88 -7.13
N LEU A 158 6.18 2.87 -7.63
CA LEU A 158 6.48 3.19 -9.02
C LEU A 158 5.75 2.25 -9.97
N HIS A 159 5.75 0.94 -9.67
CA HIS A 159 5.05 -0.07 -10.46
C HIS A 159 3.55 0.21 -10.51
N PHE A 160 2.89 0.40 -9.37
CA PHE A 160 1.45 0.65 -9.31
C PHE A 160 1.06 2.00 -9.91
N PHE A 161 1.83 3.04 -9.62
CA PHE A 161 1.53 4.38 -10.12
C PHE A 161 1.52 4.44 -11.66
N TRP A 162 2.45 3.76 -12.32
CA TRP A 162 2.45 3.65 -13.77
C TRP A 162 1.23 2.90 -14.31
N LEU A 163 0.78 1.85 -13.64
CA LEU A 163 -0.38 1.06 -14.06
C LEU A 163 -1.70 1.81 -13.91
N ILE A 164 -1.84 2.66 -12.88
CA ILE A 164 -3.13 3.23 -12.52
C ILE A 164 -3.24 4.74 -12.69
N SER A 165 -2.15 5.48 -12.96
CA SER A 165 -2.17 6.95 -12.99
C SER A 165 -3.18 7.53 -13.99
N ALA A 166 -3.32 6.91 -15.17
CA ALA A 166 -4.33 7.28 -16.17
C ALA A 166 -5.76 7.02 -15.65
N LYS A 167 -5.96 6.01 -14.81
CA LYS A 167 -7.25 5.70 -14.17
C LYS A 167 -7.53 6.68 -13.04
N LEU A 168 -6.52 6.97 -12.20
CA LEU A 168 -6.63 7.94 -11.10
C LEU A 168 -6.99 9.35 -11.60
N SER A 169 -6.50 9.74 -12.77
CA SER A 169 -6.83 11.04 -13.38
C SER A 169 -8.29 11.17 -13.83
N ARG A 170 -9.05 10.07 -13.88
CA ARG A 170 -10.45 10.00 -14.30
C ARG A 170 -11.41 9.76 -13.14
N LEU A 171 -10.92 9.38 -11.98
CA LEU A 171 -11.69 9.27 -10.73
C LEU A 171 -11.92 10.64 -10.11
#